data_03a343bcd736ab7ceeeb75281e6ed42b
#
_entry.id   03a343bcd736ab7ceeeb75281e6ed42b
#
_cell.length_a   1.000
_cell.length_b   1.000
_cell.length_c   1.000
_cell.angle_alpha   90.00
_cell.angle_beta   90.00
_cell.angle_gamma   90.00
#
_symmetry.space_group_name_H-M   'P 1'
#
loop_
_entity.id
_entity.type
_entity.pdbx_description
1 polymer ?
#
loop_
_entity_poly.entity_id
_entity_poly.type
_entity_poly.pdbx_seq_one_letter_code
_entity_poly.pdbx_strand_id
1 'polypeptide(L)'
;NSQLTLFDFVGVKVNSAKVFNLFTIIMLCCFSSTEINATHIVGGQLNYKCLGNSKYEITLTVRRDCLNGADSVYFDNPAVFGVFTGDNQRAIRVANEGFFDMEFIKDDTLHEQIDNVCFGKNLEVCVHQAVYKKIITLPFDERGYIIAYQRCCRNVSLQNIVDPLETGSTQSVHISASDMQVCNSNPVFGAFPPIYACVNKNFEFD
;
A
#
# COMPACT_ATOMS: atom_id res chain seq x y z
N ASN A 1 -34.90 50.69 12.86
CA ASN A 1 -34.54 49.35 12.31
C ASN A 1 -33.05 49.18 12.33
N SER A 2 -32.54 48.81 13.53
CA SER A 2 -31.13 48.48 13.74
C SER A 2 -30.97 46.96 13.53
N GLN A 3 -30.26 46.58 12.50
CA GLN A 3 -29.72 45.20 12.38
C GLN A 3 -28.54 45.10 13.31
N LEU A 4 -28.69 44.39 14.44
CA LEU A 4 -27.61 43.97 15.27
C LEU A 4 -26.82 42.89 14.50
N THR A 5 -25.58 43.19 14.15
CA THR A 5 -24.65 42.22 13.63
C THR A 5 -24.00 41.48 14.81
N LEU A 6 -23.91 40.16 14.68
CA LEU A 6 -23.43 39.19 15.71
C LEU A 6 -21.98 39.41 16.22
N PHE A 7 -21.30 40.46 15.77
CA PHE A 7 -19.89 40.73 16.02
C PHE A 7 -19.58 41.82 17.04
N ASP A 8 -20.63 42.47 17.59
CA ASP A 8 -20.40 43.57 18.56
C ASP A 8 -20.06 43.14 19.98
N PHE A 9 -19.92 41.82 20.25
CA PHE A 9 -19.76 41.31 21.61
C PHE A 9 -18.32 41.19 22.11
N VAL A 10 -17.29 41.45 21.30
CA VAL A 10 -15.87 41.21 21.72
C VAL A 10 -14.98 42.46 21.61
N GLY A 11 -15.48 43.60 21.25
CA GLY A 11 -14.69 44.85 21.27
C GLY A 11 -13.43 44.88 20.38
N VAL A 12 -13.22 43.90 19.51
CA VAL A 12 -12.10 43.79 18.59
C VAL A 12 -12.49 44.49 17.27
N LYS A 13 -11.92 45.64 17.01
CA LYS A 13 -12.00 46.28 15.68
C LYS A 13 -11.27 45.41 14.68
N VAL A 14 -11.97 44.48 14.05
CA VAL A 14 -11.41 43.64 12.97
C VAL A 14 -11.36 44.50 11.71
N ASN A 15 -10.15 44.72 11.19
CA ASN A 15 -9.97 45.50 9.95
C ASN A 15 -10.52 44.65 8.78
N SER A 16 -11.61 45.13 8.19
CA SER A 16 -12.35 44.45 7.10
C SER A 16 -11.45 44.00 5.94
N ALA A 17 -10.40 44.76 5.61
CA ALA A 17 -9.44 44.39 4.59
C ALA A 17 -8.58 43.16 4.97
N LYS A 18 -8.26 43.04 6.26
CA LYS A 18 -7.47 41.85 6.74
C LYS A 18 -8.34 40.58 6.74
N VAL A 19 -9.62 40.69 7.09
CA VAL A 19 -10.55 39.57 7.04
C VAL A 19 -10.80 39.13 5.61
N PHE A 20 -10.97 40.07 4.69
CA PHE A 20 -11.14 39.78 3.27
C PHE A 20 -9.90 39.09 2.69
N ASN A 21 -8.69 39.57 2.98
CA ASN A 21 -7.43 38.91 2.55
C ASN A 21 -7.28 37.51 3.14
N LEU A 22 -7.61 37.30 4.42
CA LEU A 22 -7.55 35.99 5.06
C LEU A 22 -8.55 35.03 4.40
N PHE A 23 -9.75 35.49 4.10
CA PHE A 23 -10.77 34.67 3.42
C PHE A 23 -10.36 34.33 1.98
N THR A 24 -9.72 35.23 1.27
CA THR A 24 -9.21 35.03 -0.09
C THR A 24 -8.05 34.00 -0.07
N ILE A 25 -7.16 34.06 0.92
CA ILE A 25 -6.05 33.09 1.08
C ILE A 25 -6.59 31.70 1.40
N ILE A 26 -7.57 31.59 2.31
CA ILE A 26 -8.21 30.31 2.65
C ILE A 26 -8.93 29.74 1.43
N MET A 27 -9.63 30.58 0.66
CA MET A 27 -10.32 30.16 -0.56
C MET A 27 -9.33 29.69 -1.64
N LEU A 28 -8.17 30.36 -1.82
CA LEU A 28 -7.12 29.89 -2.73
C LEU A 28 -6.51 28.56 -2.29
N CYS A 29 -6.31 28.34 -0.99
CA CYS A 29 -5.79 27.06 -0.48
C CYS A 29 -6.78 25.90 -0.67
N CYS A 30 -8.10 26.17 -0.69
CA CYS A 30 -9.10 25.13 -0.93
C CYS A 30 -9.20 24.67 -2.40
N PHE A 31 -8.65 25.46 -3.35
CA PHE A 31 -8.66 25.11 -4.78
C PHE A 31 -7.40 24.37 -5.24
N SER A 32 -6.41 24.17 -4.40
CA SER A 32 -5.24 23.32 -4.69
C SER A 32 -5.57 21.86 -4.38
N SER A 33 -6.54 21.26 -5.09
CA SER A 33 -6.69 19.82 -5.14
C SER A 33 -5.53 19.25 -5.95
N THR A 34 -4.51 18.73 -5.28
CA THR A 34 -3.52 17.87 -5.95
C THR A 34 -4.24 16.59 -6.33
N GLU A 35 -4.35 16.33 -7.62
CA GLU A 35 -4.82 15.02 -8.10
C GLU A 35 -3.88 13.94 -7.54
N ILE A 36 -4.39 13.11 -6.66
CA ILE A 36 -3.66 11.94 -6.16
C ILE A 36 -3.72 10.90 -7.27
N ASN A 37 -2.68 10.85 -8.09
CA ASN A 37 -2.56 9.83 -9.12
C ASN A 37 -2.40 8.46 -8.46
N ALA A 38 -3.38 7.60 -8.65
CA ALA A 38 -3.41 6.24 -8.15
C ALA A 38 -2.37 5.36 -8.85
N THR A 39 -1.77 4.43 -8.10
CA THR A 39 -0.63 3.62 -8.58
C THR A 39 -0.98 2.38 -9.36
N HIS A 40 -2.27 2.16 -9.70
CA HIS A 40 -2.73 1.01 -10.49
C HIS A 40 -2.22 -0.36 -9.97
N ILE A 41 -2.22 -0.55 -8.64
CA ILE A 41 -1.78 -1.80 -8.03
C ILE A 41 -2.75 -2.92 -8.38
N VAL A 42 -2.22 -3.97 -9.02
CA VAL A 42 -2.97 -5.16 -9.37
C VAL A 42 -2.81 -6.26 -8.33
N GLY A 43 -1.73 -6.25 -7.53
CA GLY A 43 -1.50 -7.23 -6.50
C GLY A 43 -0.16 -7.07 -5.81
N GLY A 44 0.12 -7.99 -4.90
CA GLY A 44 1.38 -8.06 -4.18
C GLY A 44 1.37 -9.17 -3.15
N GLN A 45 2.52 -9.38 -2.54
CA GLN A 45 2.69 -10.31 -1.43
C GLN A 45 3.72 -9.79 -0.46
N LEU A 46 3.54 -10.12 0.81
CA LEU A 46 4.49 -9.86 1.87
C LEU A 46 4.90 -11.20 2.48
N ASN A 47 6.21 -11.44 2.57
CA ASN A 47 6.77 -12.67 3.10
C ASN A 47 7.77 -12.36 4.20
N TYR A 48 7.94 -13.31 5.13
CA TYR A 48 9.01 -13.25 6.11
C TYR A 48 9.83 -14.56 6.13
N LYS A 49 11.10 -14.42 6.41
CA LYS A 49 12.03 -15.52 6.65
C LYS A 49 12.74 -15.30 7.99
N CYS A 50 12.64 -16.28 8.88
CA CYS A 50 13.40 -16.24 10.12
C CYS A 50 14.88 -16.51 9.83
N LEU A 51 15.76 -15.66 10.38
CA LEU A 51 17.22 -15.76 10.25
C LEU A 51 17.91 -16.23 11.55
N GLY A 52 17.12 -16.50 12.61
CA GLY A 52 17.62 -16.73 13.95
C GLY A 52 17.91 -15.46 14.73
N ASN A 53 18.17 -15.59 16.04
CA ASN A 53 18.46 -14.47 16.94
C ASN A 53 17.44 -13.31 16.85
N SER A 54 16.16 -13.64 16.77
CA SER A 54 15.05 -12.69 16.64
C SER A 54 15.13 -11.81 15.39
N LYS A 55 15.91 -12.18 14.37
CA LYS A 55 16.01 -11.45 13.10
C LYS A 55 15.12 -12.09 12.04
N TYR A 56 14.47 -11.25 11.28
CA TYR A 56 13.56 -11.62 10.19
C TYR A 56 13.88 -10.81 8.95
N GLU A 57 14.03 -11.50 7.80
CA GLU A 57 14.04 -10.84 6.49
C GLU A 57 12.60 -10.70 6.02
N ILE A 58 12.17 -9.49 5.80
CA ILE A 58 10.86 -9.16 5.24
C ILE A 58 11.06 -8.87 3.76
N THR A 59 10.27 -9.53 2.91
CA THR A 59 10.27 -9.33 1.47
C THR A 59 8.88 -8.90 1.02
N LEU A 60 8.80 -7.72 0.41
CA LEU A 60 7.58 -7.21 -0.21
C LEU A 60 7.74 -7.28 -1.73
N THR A 61 6.74 -7.85 -2.39
CA THR A 61 6.60 -7.80 -3.84
C THR A 61 5.32 -7.05 -4.17
N VAL A 62 5.41 -6.01 -4.97
CA VAL A 62 4.26 -5.21 -5.43
C VAL A 62 4.18 -5.29 -6.94
N ARG A 63 2.97 -5.45 -7.47
CA ARG A 63 2.69 -5.49 -8.91
C ARG A 63 1.74 -4.39 -9.29
N ARG A 64 2.04 -3.73 -10.42
CA ARG A 64 1.21 -2.68 -11.01
C ARG A 64 0.89 -2.97 -12.47
N ASP A 65 -0.22 -2.46 -12.93
CA ASP A 65 -0.55 -2.37 -14.35
C ASP A 65 0.33 -1.27 -14.98
N CYS A 66 1.16 -1.64 -15.96
CA CYS A 66 2.02 -0.68 -16.66
C CYS A 66 1.43 -0.25 -18.01
N LEU A 67 0.31 -0.83 -18.45
CA LEU A 67 -0.37 -0.43 -19.66
C LEU A 67 -1.35 0.73 -19.41
N ASN A 68 -2.17 0.61 -18.34
CA ASN A 68 -3.19 1.59 -18.03
C ASN A 68 -2.79 2.52 -16.87
N GLY A 69 -1.58 2.35 -16.34
CA GLY A 69 -1.05 3.19 -15.27
C GLY A 69 -0.54 4.53 -15.78
N ALA A 70 -0.64 5.58 -14.97
CA ALA A 70 -0.01 6.86 -15.30
C ALA A 70 1.52 6.72 -15.32
N ASP A 71 2.17 7.20 -16.37
CA ASP A 71 3.63 7.13 -16.52
C ASP A 71 4.39 7.88 -15.41
N SER A 72 3.76 8.89 -14.83
CA SER A 72 4.36 9.71 -13.77
C SER A 72 4.33 9.03 -12.38
N VAL A 73 3.60 7.92 -12.24
CA VAL A 73 3.44 7.23 -10.96
C VAL A 73 4.19 5.91 -10.97
N TYR A 74 5.23 5.84 -10.15
CA TYR A 74 6.09 4.67 -10.05
C TYR A 74 5.94 3.98 -8.70
N PHE A 75 6.74 2.97 -8.45
CA PHE A 75 6.82 2.30 -7.17
C PHE A 75 7.38 3.22 -6.08
N ASP A 76 6.98 2.99 -4.81
CA ASP A 76 7.54 3.74 -3.69
C ASP A 76 9.05 3.50 -3.57
N ASN A 77 9.80 4.57 -3.28
CA ASN A 77 11.21 4.44 -2.98
C ASN A 77 11.62 5.48 -1.93
N PRO A 78 11.74 5.06 -0.66
CA PRO A 78 11.55 3.71 -0.11
C PRO A 78 10.06 3.33 0.03
N ALA A 79 9.77 2.02 0.07
CA ALA A 79 8.49 1.52 0.55
C ALA A 79 8.52 1.44 2.07
N VAL A 80 7.43 1.84 2.73
CA VAL A 80 7.35 1.84 4.21
C VAL A 80 6.34 0.81 4.67
N PHE A 81 6.72 -0.07 5.59
CA PHE A 81 5.80 -0.98 6.24
C PHE A 81 5.70 -0.72 7.74
N GLY A 82 4.55 -1.07 8.31
CA GLY A 82 4.30 -1.03 9.75
C GLY A 82 4.39 -2.41 10.40
N VAL A 83 4.87 -2.44 11.64
CA VAL A 83 4.84 -3.60 12.53
C VAL A 83 3.86 -3.32 13.64
N PHE A 84 2.92 -4.25 13.84
CA PHE A 84 1.89 -4.20 14.85
C PHE A 84 1.99 -5.44 15.73
N THR A 85 1.56 -5.36 16.96
CA THR A 85 1.37 -6.56 17.81
C THR A 85 0.12 -7.31 17.36
N GLY A 86 0.01 -8.59 17.69
CA GLY A 86 -1.09 -9.44 17.25
C GLY A 86 -2.49 -8.98 17.65
N ASP A 87 -2.60 -8.01 18.57
CA ASP A 87 -3.82 -7.29 18.94
C ASP A 87 -4.06 -6.02 18.11
N ASN A 88 -3.39 -5.87 16.98
CA ASN A 88 -3.46 -4.72 16.06
C ASN A 88 -2.98 -3.38 16.65
N GLN A 89 -2.22 -3.40 17.74
CA GLN A 89 -1.62 -2.19 18.26
C GLN A 89 -0.24 -1.96 17.63
N ARG A 90 0.13 -0.69 17.46
CA ARG A 90 1.46 -0.36 16.96
C ARG A 90 2.54 -0.91 17.88
N ALA A 91 3.53 -1.61 17.32
CA ALA A 91 4.62 -2.22 18.06
C ALA A 91 5.69 -1.19 18.47
N ILE A 92 5.34 -0.26 19.34
CA ILE A 92 6.22 0.85 19.78
C ILE A 92 7.51 0.40 20.46
N ARG A 93 7.57 -0.86 20.94
CA ARG A 93 8.80 -1.44 21.54
C ARG A 93 9.80 -1.94 20.50
N VAL A 94 9.36 -2.04 19.25
CA VAL A 94 10.24 -2.36 18.12
C VAL A 94 10.92 -1.08 17.66
N ALA A 95 12.13 -1.19 17.10
CA ALA A 95 12.89 -0.06 16.60
C ALA A 95 12.03 0.82 15.67
N ASN A 96 12.31 2.12 15.65
CA ASN A 96 11.57 3.12 14.87
C ASN A 96 10.05 3.12 15.14
N GLU A 97 9.65 2.77 16.35
CA GLU A 97 8.24 2.66 16.75
C GLU A 97 7.42 1.75 15.83
N GLY A 98 8.05 0.74 15.22
CA GLY A 98 7.42 -0.22 14.35
C GLY A 98 7.28 0.21 12.89
N PHE A 99 7.86 1.32 12.44
CA PHE A 99 7.88 1.70 11.03
C PHE A 99 9.27 1.54 10.42
N PHE A 100 9.32 0.95 9.23
CA PHE A 100 10.58 0.63 8.56
C PHE A 100 10.53 0.96 7.08
N ASP A 101 11.57 1.61 6.61
CA ASP A 101 11.85 1.78 5.20
C ASP A 101 12.43 0.49 4.64
N MET A 102 11.89 0.03 3.52
CA MET A 102 12.40 -1.12 2.77
C MET A 102 13.32 -0.69 1.65
N GLU A 103 14.42 -1.39 1.51
CA GLU A 103 15.33 -1.20 0.40
C GLU A 103 14.70 -1.72 -0.90
N PHE A 104 14.70 -0.89 -1.94
CA PHE A 104 14.32 -1.27 -3.29
C PHE A 104 15.42 -2.13 -3.89
N ILE A 105 15.11 -3.39 -4.21
CA ILE A 105 16.11 -4.36 -4.68
C ILE A 105 16.16 -4.38 -6.21
N LYS A 106 14.97 -4.48 -6.82
CA LYS A 106 14.84 -4.54 -8.29
C LYS A 106 13.40 -4.32 -8.71
N ASP A 107 13.23 -4.00 -9.96
CA ASP A 107 11.98 -4.08 -10.70
C ASP A 107 12.16 -4.86 -12.00
N ASP A 108 11.06 -5.36 -12.51
CA ASP A 108 11.04 -6.13 -13.74
C ASP A 108 9.63 -6.10 -14.34
N THR A 109 9.56 -6.21 -15.67
CA THR A 109 8.29 -6.39 -16.37
C THR A 109 8.06 -7.89 -16.54
N LEU A 110 6.93 -8.38 -16.06
CA LEU A 110 6.56 -9.78 -16.20
C LEU A 110 6.09 -10.03 -17.62
N HIS A 111 6.84 -10.86 -18.33
CA HIS A 111 6.49 -11.33 -19.67
C HIS A 111 5.96 -12.76 -19.54
N GLU A 112 4.66 -12.93 -19.66
CA GLU A 112 4.07 -14.25 -19.72
C GLU A 112 3.86 -14.63 -21.18
N GLN A 113 4.34 -15.83 -21.58
CA GLN A 113 3.98 -16.39 -22.88
C GLN A 113 2.52 -16.87 -22.78
N ILE A 114 1.61 -16.12 -23.40
CA ILE A 114 0.20 -16.42 -23.42
C ILE A 114 -0.03 -17.48 -24.51
N ASP A 115 0.19 -18.73 -24.16
CA ASP A 115 -0.10 -19.86 -25.07
C ASP A 115 -1.44 -20.52 -24.67
N ASN A 116 -2.47 -19.69 -24.43
CA ASN A 116 -3.75 -20.16 -23.97
C ASN A 116 -4.88 -19.82 -24.95
N VAL A 117 -5.66 -20.84 -25.30
CA VAL A 117 -6.80 -20.76 -26.24
C VAL A 117 -7.89 -19.76 -25.82
N CYS A 118 -7.91 -19.35 -24.53
CA CYS A 118 -8.87 -18.36 -24.00
C CYS A 118 -8.56 -16.93 -24.39
N PHE A 119 -7.35 -16.65 -24.81
CA PHE A 119 -6.92 -15.31 -25.14
C PHE A 119 -6.86 -15.16 -26.66
N GLY A 120 -7.62 -14.22 -27.19
CA GLY A 120 -7.49 -13.83 -28.59
C GLY A 120 -6.07 -13.29 -28.85
N LYS A 121 -5.66 -13.29 -30.11
CA LYS A 121 -4.28 -12.96 -30.52
C LYS A 121 -3.77 -11.55 -30.14
N ASN A 122 -4.56 -10.70 -29.47
CA ASN A 122 -4.27 -9.29 -29.21
C ASN A 122 -4.56 -8.87 -27.76
N LEU A 123 -4.29 -9.73 -26.77
CA LEU A 123 -4.40 -9.27 -25.38
C LEU A 123 -3.09 -8.56 -24.99
N GLU A 124 -3.13 -7.24 -24.98
CA GLU A 124 -2.04 -6.43 -24.45
C GLU A 124 -2.20 -6.35 -22.93
N VAL A 125 -1.29 -6.96 -22.20
CA VAL A 125 -1.22 -6.86 -20.75
C VAL A 125 0.22 -6.60 -20.34
N CYS A 126 0.38 -5.65 -19.45
CA CYS A 126 1.66 -5.27 -18.91
C CYS A 126 1.59 -5.31 -17.38
N VAL A 127 2.38 -6.15 -16.76
CA VAL A 127 2.53 -6.18 -15.30
C VAL A 127 3.97 -5.89 -14.93
N HIS A 128 4.16 -4.79 -14.22
CA HIS A 128 5.45 -4.39 -13.70
C HIS A 128 5.52 -4.77 -12.22
N GLN A 129 6.63 -5.40 -11.80
CA GLN A 129 6.83 -5.91 -10.45
C GLN A 129 8.04 -5.24 -9.82
N ALA A 130 7.89 -4.78 -8.57
CA ALA A 130 8.99 -4.33 -7.72
C ALA A 130 9.17 -5.27 -6.53
N VAL A 131 10.42 -5.48 -6.13
CA VAL A 131 10.81 -6.29 -4.97
C VAL A 131 11.59 -5.44 -3.99
N TYR A 132 11.18 -5.49 -2.73
CA TYR A 132 11.82 -4.79 -1.62
C TYR A 132 12.22 -5.76 -0.52
N LYS A 133 13.27 -5.43 0.22
CA LYS A 133 13.71 -6.22 1.36
C LYS A 133 14.10 -5.37 2.55
N LYS A 134 13.92 -5.93 3.75
CA LYS A 134 14.41 -5.38 5.00
C LYS A 134 14.66 -6.47 6.02
N ILE A 135 15.78 -6.40 6.71
CA ILE A 135 16.01 -7.22 7.89
C ILE A 135 15.64 -6.39 9.12
N ILE A 136 14.78 -6.94 9.96
CA ILE A 136 14.35 -6.34 11.22
C ILE A 136 14.61 -7.28 12.39
N THR A 137 14.68 -6.72 13.60
CA THR A 137 14.75 -7.50 14.83
C THR A 137 13.42 -7.38 15.56
N LEU A 138 12.76 -8.51 15.83
CA LEU A 138 11.50 -8.59 16.56
C LEU A 138 11.75 -9.32 17.88
N PRO A 139 11.76 -8.63 19.03
CA PRO A 139 11.80 -9.29 20.34
C PRO A 139 10.61 -10.24 20.49
N PHE A 140 10.76 -11.32 21.27
CA PHE A 140 9.65 -12.23 21.52
C PHE A 140 8.47 -11.48 22.17
N ASP A 141 7.28 -11.68 21.61
CA ASP A 141 6.01 -11.16 22.16
C ASP A 141 4.97 -12.29 22.07
N GLU A 142 4.27 -12.56 23.18
CA GLU A 142 3.25 -13.61 23.25
C GLU A 142 2.05 -13.38 22.32
N ARG A 143 1.83 -12.14 21.90
CA ARG A 143 0.78 -11.78 20.93
C ARG A 143 1.21 -12.01 19.48
N GLY A 144 2.52 -12.21 19.27
CA GLY A 144 3.10 -12.20 17.92
C GLY A 144 3.08 -10.83 17.28
N TYR A 145 3.38 -10.78 15.98
CA TYR A 145 3.43 -9.54 15.20
C TYR A 145 2.66 -9.67 13.89
N ILE A 146 2.04 -8.56 13.50
CA ILE A 146 1.50 -8.36 12.16
C ILE A 146 2.37 -7.34 11.46
N ILE A 147 2.88 -7.70 10.29
CA ILE A 147 3.64 -6.80 9.42
C ILE A 147 2.73 -6.44 8.26
N ALA A 148 2.57 -5.15 7.97
CA ALA A 148 1.66 -4.68 6.95
C ALA A 148 2.26 -3.55 6.11
N TYR A 149 2.14 -3.68 4.79
CA TYR A 149 2.35 -2.62 3.82
C TYR A 149 0.99 -2.21 3.25
N GLN A 150 0.75 -0.92 3.20
CA GLN A 150 -0.51 -0.37 2.70
C GLN A 150 -0.24 0.73 1.69
N ARG A 151 -0.97 0.70 0.61
CA ARG A 151 -0.94 1.75 -0.41
C ARG A 151 -2.32 1.98 -1.03
N CYS A 152 -2.69 3.22 -1.27
CA CYS A 152 -3.71 3.57 -2.23
C CYS A 152 -3.07 3.47 -3.64
N CYS A 153 -3.68 3.17 -4.65
CA CYS A 153 -5.05 2.89 -4.93
C CYS A 153 -5.04 1.71 -5.90
N ARG A 154 -6.16 1.00 -6.07
CA ARG A 154 -6.19 -0.16 -6.94
C ARG A 154 -6.33 0.22 -8.40
N ASN A 155 -6.13 -0.74 -9.29
CA ASN A 155 -6.27 -0.53 -10.73
C ASN A 155 -7.73 -0.19 -11.10
N VAL A 156 -7.92 0.84 -11.89
CA VAL A 156 -9.21 1.31 -12.38
C VAL A 156 -9.98 0.25 -13.18
N SER A 157 -9.27 -0.70 -13.79
CA SER A 157 -9.87 -1.80 -14.56
C SER A 157 -10.58 -2.87 -13.72
N LEU A 158 -10.48 -2.83 -12.38
CA LEU A 158 -11.15 -3.76 -11.48
C LEU A 158 -12.65 -3.51 -11.47
N GLN A 159 -13.42 -4.52 -11.88
CA GLN A 159 -14.89 -4.42 -12.01
C GLN A 159 -15.66 -4.97 -10.79
N ASN A 160 -14.98 -5.68 -9.90
CA ASN A 160 -15.58 -6.29 -8.71
C ASN A 160 -15.32 -5.51 -7.40
N ILE A 161 -14.84 -4.29 -7.52
CA ILE A 161 -14.59 -3.36 -6.41
C ILE A 161 -15.28 -2.04 -6.74
N VAL A 162 -15.98 -1.47 -5.77
CA VAL A 162 -16.55 -0.12 -5.87
C VAL A 162 -15.43 0.88 -5.69
N ASP A 163 -15.37 1.87 -6.56
CA ASP A 163 -14.39 2.95 -6.56
C ASP A 163 -12.93 2.48 -6.34
N PRO A 164 -12.39 1.66 -7.26
CA PRO A 164 -11.05 1.07 -7.09
C PRO A 164 -9.94 2.13 -6.93
N LEU A 165 -10.11 3.31 -7.50
CA LEU A 165 -9.16 4.43 -7.34
C LEU A 165 -9.14 5.02 -5.92
N GLU A 166 -10.17 4.78 -5.12
CA GLU A 166 -10.26 5.19 -3.72
C GLU A 166 -10.06 4.01 -2.76
N THR A 167 -9.89 2.80 -3.32
CA THR A 167 -9.72 1.57 -2.54
C THR A 167 -8.25 1.22 -2.38
N GLY A 168 -7.79 1.11 -1.13
CA GLY A 168 -6.42 0.74 -0.80
C GLY A 168 -6.10 -0.74 -1.08
N SER A 169 -4.80 -1.03 -1.19
CA SER A 169 -4.25 -2.38 -1.22
C SER A 169 -3.41 -2.61 0.04
N THR A 170 -3.71 -3.67 0.77
CA THR A 170 -2.95 -4.07 1.96
C THR A 170 -2.31 -5.43 1.74
N GLN A 171 -1.02 -5.51 1.95
CA GLN A 171 -0.27 -6.76 2.01
C GLN A 171 0.16 -6.97 3.45
N SER A 172 -0.23 -8.09 4.06
CA SER A 172 0.12 -8.34 5.45
C SER A 172 0.54 -9.79 5.69
N VAL A 173 1.36 -9.99 6.72
CA VAL A 173 1.77 -11.30 7.18
C VAL A 173 1.78 -11.32 8.71
N HIS A 174 1.39 -12.46 9.28
CA HIS A 174 1.37 -12.68 10.72
C HIS A 174 2.50 -13.61 11.13
N ILE A 175 3.27 -13.21 12.14
CA ILE A 175 4.29 -14.02 12.81
C ILE A 175 3.73 -14.33 14.20
N SER A 176 3.25 -15.55 14.40
CA SER A 176 2.70 -15.96 15.69
C SER A 176 3.80 -16.14 16.75
N ALA A 177 3.41 -16.14 18.03
CA ALA A 177 4.35 -16.45 19.11
C ALA A 177 4.99 -17.83 18.95
N SER A 178 4.24 -18.83 18.47
CA SER A 178 4.75 -20.15 18.16
C SER A 178 5.77 -20.17 17.03
N ASP A 179 5.52 -19.39 15.96
CA ASP A 179 6.50 -19.23 14.87
C ASP A 179 7.81 -18.60 15.36
N MET A 180 7.70 -17.65 16.28
CA MET A 180 8.88 -16.99 16.88
C MET A 180 9.71 -17.94 17.72
N GLN A 181 9.07 -18.87 18.47
CA GLN A 181 9.75 -19.84 19.30
C GLN A 181 10.57 -20.85 18.50
N VAL A 182 10.04 -21.30 17.37
CA VAL A 182 10.69 -22.32 16.54
C VAL A 182 11.45 -21.73 15.32
N CYS A 183 11.52 -20.40 15.23
CA CYS A 183 12.12 -19.70 14.09
C CYS A 183 11.54 -20.17 12.75
N ASN A 184 10.22 -20.17 12.66
CA ASN A 184 9.51 -20.54 11.44
C ASN A 184 9.55 -19.41 10.40
N SER A 185 9.27 -19.75 9.15
CA SER A 185 9.12 -18.82 8.04
C SER A 185 7.78 -19.08 7.35
N ASN A 186 7.16 -18.09 6.76
CA ASN A 186 5.94 -18.35 6.00
C ASN A 186 6.22 -19.17 4.74
N PRO A 187 5.24 -19.94 4.25
CA PRO A 187 5.39 -20.69 3.00
C PRO A 187 5.61 -19.73 1.83
N VAL A 188 6.36 -20.16 0.86
CA VAL A 188 6.63 -19.44 -0.39
C VAL A 188 6.23 -20.35 -1.55
N PHE A 189 5.48 -19.83 -2.50
CA PHE A 189 5.18 -20.58 -3.72
C PHE A 189 6.43 -20.82 -4.53
N GLY A 190 6.59 -22.06 -5.03
CA GLY A 190 7.71 -22.44 -5.88
C GLY A 190 7.61 -21.81 -7.28
N ALA A 191 6.38 -21.53 -7.73
CA ALA A 191 6.10 -20.82 -8.97
C ALA A 191 5.01 -19.76 -8.72
N PHE A 192 4.93 -18.75 -9.57
CA PHE A 192 3.81 -17.81 -9.52
C PHE A 192 2.59 -18.39 -10.24
N PRO A 193 1.38 -18.14 -9.71
CA PRO A 193 0.17 -18.47 -10.44
C PRO A 193 0.17 -17.73 -11.79
N PRO A 194 -0.45 -18.30 -12.84
CA PRO A 194 -0.65 -17.60 -14.09
C PRO A 194 -1.28 -16.23 -13.87
N ILE A 195 -0.82 -15.23 -14.60
CA ILE A 195 -1.36 -13.86 -14.52
C ILE A 195 -2.81 -13.81 -15.02
N TYR A 196 -3.22 -14.84 -15.79
CA TYR A 196 -4.52 -14.92 -16.44
C TYR A 196 -5.23 -16.21 -16.08
N ALA A 197 -6.54 -16.09 -15.93
CA ALA A 197 -7.43 -17.24 -15.82
C ALA A 197 -8.60 -17.08 -16.79
N CYS A 198 -9.03 -18.19 -17.38
CA CYS A 198 -10.18 -18.19 -18.28
C CYS A 198 -11.48 -18.17 -17.47
N VAL A 199 -12.42 -17.31 -17.86
CA VAL A 199 -13.78 -17.31 -17.29
C VAL A 199 -14.45 -18.66 -17.57
N ASN A 200 -15.11 -19.22 -16.56
CA ASN A 200 -15.82 -20.52 -16.64
C ASN A 200 -14.93 -21.73 -17.00
N LYS A 201 -13.65 -21.68 -16.72
CA LYS A 201 -12.73 -22.81 -16.79
C LYS A 201 -12.20 -23.15 -15.40
N ASN A 202 -12.01 -24.44 -15.16
CA ASN A 202 -11.31 -24.87 -13.95
C ASN A 202 -9.90 -24.31 -13.96
N PHE A 203 -9.48 -23.78 -12.83
CA PHE A 203 -8.15 -23.27 -12.61
C PHE A 203 -7.52 -24.09 -11.47
N GLU A 204 -6.43 -24.77 -11.78
CA GLU A 204 -5.65 -25.53 -10.82
C GLU A 204 -4.24 -24.92 -10.75
N PHE A 205 -3.76 -24.75 -9.55
CA PHE A 205 -2.43 -24.21 -9.28
C PHE A 205 -1.84 -24.96 -8.07
N ASP A 206 -0.73 -25.66 -8.28
CA ASP A 206 0.01 -26.46 -7.27
C ASP A 206 1.24 -25.69 -6.74
#